data_7d93e327b9413f10b6fd51c103102315
#
_entry.id   7d93e327b9413f10b6fd51c103102315
#
_cell.length_a   1.000
_cell.length_b   1.000
_cell.length_c   1.000
_cell.angle_alpha   90.00
_cell.angle_beta   90.00
_cell.angle_gamma   90.00
#
_symmetry.space_group_name_H-M   'P 1'
#
loop_
_entity.id
_entity.type
_entity.pdbx_description
1 polymer ?
#
loop_
_entity_poly.entity_id
_entity_poly.type
_entity_poly.pdbx_seq_one_letter_code
_entity_poly.pdbx_strand_id
1 'polypeptide(L)'
;HYSEHVLSYSPNGSIERLQRYGKKNNGTFGLIDDLTYSYNGNQIKAISDKAGSLLYNGSFDFKDGANADTEYFYDVNGALVKDLNKGISNIEYDVLGNLKCITFNNGFKTKYVYDAAGNKLRTTHESVVTNTTDYIGNFIFEDGKLDKYLFDGGYCSFDNSQNPTFHYYEKDHLGSIRMVVNENGTIEQVNHYYPFGGVYGDLSYNSEHQRNKYIGKEFDHMYGLDWYDHGARMYDAAKGIWDRMDKKNEKYFYLSAYNYCNNMPLQFVDLDGERPSKSEAALIAKHVYGDAVKLTGGWALYDRVYKRDNGLQYGLYYRELSNGKMDYVLAFAGTNSIEDIGQDLNQAIGTFNISQFGNAKTLGQQFKSDFCDGDQTFVGHSLGGGLAAIASLQTGIPAITFNPAALSKNTKVILNLVNKKNDQILNYIVSGEILDLLQGLIGLRPDGKAVKISSEKSEDQSKFKRHSIDTVIDILK
;
A
#
# COMPACT_ATOMS: atom_id res chain seq x y z
N HIS A 1 14.70 -21.09 -2.62
CA HIS A 1 14.30 -21.74 -3.88
C HIS A 1 13.41 -20.82 -4.73
N TYR A 2 12.48 -20.08 -4.09
CA TYR A 2 11.69 -19.05 -4.75
C TYR A 2 12.29 -17.70 -4.41
N SER A 3 12.69 -16.93 -5.42
CA SER A 3 13.24 -15.58 -5.26
C SER A 3 13.01 -14.74 -6.51
N GLU A 4 12.96 -13.43 -6.33
CA GLU A 4 12.81 -12.44 -7.39
C GLU A 4 13.87 -11.36 -7.19
N HIS A 5 14.58 -11.00 -8.24
CA HIS A 5 15.70 -10.08 -8.22
C HIS A 5 15.59 -9.09 -9.38
N VAL A 6 15.47 -7.81 -9.08
CA VAL A 6 15.69 -6.77 -10.08
C VAL A 6 17.19 -6.53 -10.19
N LEU A 7 17.74 -6.75 -11.39
CA LEU A 7 19.17 -6.66 -11.66
C LEU A 7 19.60 -5.23 -12.03
N SER A 8 18.72 -4.48 -12.68
CA SER A 8 18.98 -3.08 -13.04
C SER A 8 17.70 -2.26 -13.14
N TYR A 9 17.85 -0.97 -12.82
CA TYR A 9 16.85 0.08 -13.01
C TYR A 9 17.44 1.18 -13.89
N SER A 10 16.59 1.81 -14.69
CA SER A 10 16.93 3.05 -15.38
C SER A 10 16.98 4.23 -14.37
N PRO A 11 17.54 5.39 -14.77
CA PRO A 11 17.62 6.57 -13.89
C PRO A 11 16.28 7.06 -13.34
N ASN A 12 15.17 6.80 -14.03
CA ASN A 12 13.81 7.12 -13.60
C ASN A 12 13.13 5.96 -12.85
N GLY A 13 13.88 4.95 -12.40
CA GLY A 13 13.36 3.84 -11.61
C GLY A 13 12.55 2.79 -12.40
N SER A 14 12.55 2.82 -13.75
CA SER A 14 11.91 1.74 -14.51
C SER A 14 12.76 0.46 -14.44
N ILE A 15 12.13 -0.70 -14.31
CA ILE A 15 12.81 -2.00 -14.25
C ILE A 15 13.38 -2.31 -15.63
N GLU A 16 14.70 -2.51 -15.76
CA GLU A 16 15.33 -2.89 -17.03
C GLU A 16 15.55 -4.39 -17.14
N ARG A 17 15.92 -5.03 -16.02
CA ARG A 17 16.14 -6.47 -15.97
C ARG A 17 15.62 -7.05 -14.66
N LEU A 18 14.88 -8.19 -14.76
CA LEU A 18 14.34 -8.90 -13.63
C LEU A 18 14.54 -10.41 -13.81
N GLN A 19 14.91 -11.10 -12.75
CA GLN A 19 15.00 -12.54 -12.70
C GLN A 19 14.12 -13.12 -11.61
N ARG A 20 13.42 -14.23 -11.94
CA ARG A 20 12.69 -15.04 -10.96
C ARG A 20 13.22 -16.46 -10.96
N TYR A 21 13.28 -17.02 -9.76
CA TYR A 21 13.61 -18.42 -9.53
C TYR A 21 12.42 -19.12 -8.94
N GLY A 22 12.15 -20.33 -9.41
CA GLY A 22 11.02 -21.14 -9.00
C GLY A 22 11.16 -22.58 -9.44
N LYS A 23 10.06 -23.34 -9.36
CA LYS A 23 10.03 -24.73 -9.76
C LYS A 23 9.86 -24.83 -11.27
N LYS A 24 10.77 -25.55 -11.92
CA LYS A 24 10.77 -25.81 -13.37
C LYS A 24 9.87 -26.98 -13.76
N ASN A 25 9.60 -27.16 -15.06
CA ASN A 25 8.81 -28.24 -15.62
C ASN A 25 9.29 -29.65 -15.22
N ASN A 26 10.59 -29.84 -15.01
CA ASN A 26 11.19 -31.10 -14.57
C ASN A 26 11.14 -31.30 -13.04
N GLY A 27 10.47 -30.41 -12.30
CA GLY A 27 10.34 -30.46 -10.86
C GLY A 27 11.53 -29.92 -10.08
N THR A 28 12.66 -29.56 -10.73
CA THR A 28 13.81 -28.94 -10.07
C THR A 28 13.59 -27.42 -9.89
N PHE A 29 14.34 -26.82 -8.99
CA PHE A 29 14.34 -25.36 -8.81
C PHE A 29 15.43 -24.70 -9.66
N GLY A 30 15.11 -23.54 -10.23
CA GLY A 30 16.05 -22.77 -11.04
C GLY A 30 15.42 -21.51 -11.60
N LEU A 31 16.11 -20.86 -12.53
CA LEU A 31 15.65 -19.66 -13.23
C LEU A 31 14.39 -20.00 -14.03
N ILE A 32 13.32 -19.23 -13.81
CA ILE A 32 12.02 -19.36 -14.48
C ILE A 32 11.71 -18.16 -15.36
N ASP A 33 12.19 -16.97 -14.99
CA ASP A 33 12.15 -15.75 -15.78
C ASP A 33 13.53 -15.10 -15.84
N ASP A 34 13.96 -14.62 -17.02
CA ASP A 34 15.12 -13.74 -17.24
C ASP A 34 14.69 -12.59 -18.16
N LEU A 35 13.93 -11.67 -17.57
CA LEU A 35 13.23 -10.61 -18.29
C LEU A 35 14.17 -9.46 -18.64
N THR A 36 14.06 -8.98 -19.87
CA THR A 36 14.69 -7.75 -20.34
C THR A 36 13.59 -6.83 -20.88
N TYR A 37 13.49 -5.62 -20.31
CA TYR A 37 12.47 -4.64 -20.66
C TYR A 37 13.04 -3.62 -21.65
N SER A 38 12.28 -3.28 -22.68
CA SER A 38 12.53 -2.15 -23.57
C SER A 38 11.44 -1.10 -23.42
N TYR A 39 11.81 0.17 -23.54
CA TYR A 39 10.91 1.29 -23.26
C TYR A 39 10.85 2.29 -24.41
N ASN A 40 9.71 2.98 -24.49
CA ASN A 40 9.55 4.24 -25.21
C ASN A 40 9.19 5.32 -24.16
N GLY A 41 10.16 6.12 -23.73
CA GLY A 41 10.03 6.98 -22.56
C GLY A 41 9.78 6.17 -21.27
N ASN A 42 8.63 6.39 -20.60
CA ASN A 42 8.22 5.65 -19.40
C ASN A 42 7.37 4.41 -19.72
N GLN A 43 6.95 4.23 -20.96
CA GLN A 43 6.05 3.15 -21.39
C GLN A 43 6.86 1.93 -21.82
N ILE A 44 6.51 0.75 -21.32
CA ILE A 44 7.10 -0.50 -21.79
C ILE A 44 6.74 -0.68 -23.26
N LYS A 45 7.75 -0.94 -24.09
CA LYS A 45 7.60 -1.24 -25.51
C LYS A 45 7.48 -2.75 -25.75
N ALA A 46 8.39 -3.51 -25.17
CA ALA A 46 8.43 -4.98 -25.24
C ALA A 46 9.17 -5.55 -24.02
N ILE A 47 8.91 -6.83 -23.70
CA ILE A 47 9.62 -7.60 -22.69
C ILE A 47 10.00 -8.93 -23.32
N SER A 48 11.29 -9.28 -23.27
CA SER A 48 11.76 -10.60 -23.71
C SER A 48 12.14 -11.45 -22.51
N ASP A 49 11.75 -12.73 -22.53
CA ASP A 49 12.17 -13.73 -21.55
C ASP A 49 13.15 -14.71 -22.18
N LYS A 50 14.33 -14.89 -21.55
CA LYS A 50 15.33 -15.87 -21.99
C LYS A 50 15.23 -17.21 -21.27
N ALA A 51 14.41 -17.33 -20.24
CA ALA A 51 14.31 -18.55 -19.44
C ALA A 51 13.43 -19.62 -20.06
N GLY A 52 12.55 -19.27 -20.97
CA GLY A 52 11.57 -20.14 -21.60
C GLY A 52 10.35 -20.43 -20.72
N SER A 53 9.22 -20.70 -21.35
CA SER A 53 7.91 -20.84 -20.65
C SER A 53 7.80 -22.10 -19.79
N LEU A 54 7.07 -21.97 -18.68
CA LEU A 54 6.72 -23.07 -17.81
C LEU A 54 5.34 -23.67 -18.20
N LEU A 55 5.27 -25.00 -18.12
CA LEU A 55 3.99 -25.74 -18.17
C LEU A 55 3.39 -25.94 -16.77
N TYR A 56 4.23 -25.81 -15.73
CA TYR A 56 3.85 -26.01 -14.34
C TYR A 56 3.32 -24.72 -13.72
N ASN A 57 2.12 -24.78 -13.15
CA ASN A 57 1.44 -23.61 -12.58
C ASN A 57 1.79 -23.32 -11.11
N GLY A 58 2.64 -24.12 -10.47
CA GLY A 58 3.04 -23.92 -9.07
C GLY A 58 4.06 -22.79 -8.86
N SER A 59 4.58 -22.19 -9.93
CA SER A 59 5.43 -21.02 -9.91
C SER A 59 4.81 -19.93 -10.78
N PHE A 60 4.90 -18.70 -10.34
CA PHE A 60 4.57 -17.55 -11.17
C PHE A 60 5.59 -17.44 -12.32
N ASP A 61 5.10 -17.22 -13.51
CA ASP A 61 5.88 -17.24 -14.75
C ASP A 61 5.39 -16.13 -15.68
N PHE A 62 6.29 -15.31 -16.16
CA PHE A 62 5.95 -14.34 -17.19
C PHE A 62 5.63 -15.06 -18.49
N LYS A 63 4.46 -14.79 -19.05
CA LYS A 63 4.06 -15.36 -20.34
C LYS A 63 4.56 -14.48 -21.48
N ASP A 64 5.67 -14.88 -22.09
CA ASP A 64 6.19 -14.26 -23.33
C ASP A 64 5.38 -14.82 -24.51
N GLY A 65 4.16 -14.30 -24.67
CA GLY A 65 3.19 -14.75 -25.71
C GLY A 65 3.38 -14.09 -27.06
N ALA A 66 4.26 -13.08 -27.15
CA ALA A 66 4.57 -12.36 -28.37
C ALA A 66 6.06 -12.14 -28.52
N ASN A 67 6.52 -12.05 -29.77
CA ASN A 67 7.92 -11.74 -30.10
C ASN A 67 7.91 -10.65 -31.19
N ALA A 68 7.56 -9.43 -30.77
CA ALA A 68 7.42 -8.28 -31.63
C ALA A 68 8.27 -7.08 -31.14
N ASP A 69 8.65 -6.19 -32.03
CA ASP A 69 9.36 -4.96 -31.65
C ASP A 69 8.56 -4.09 -30.69
N THR A 70 7.22 -4.17 -30.77
CA THR A 70 6.29 -3.48 -29.89
C THR A 70 5.18 -4.43 -29.49
N GLU A 71 5.04 -4.70 -28.20
CA GLU A 71 4.08 -5.64 -27.61
C GLU A 71 3.01 -4.96 -26.79
N TYR A 72 3.32 -3.75 -26.29
CA TYR A 72 2.43 -2.96 -25.44
C TYR A 72 2.11 -1.64 -26.09
N PHE A 73 0.83 -1.29 -26.16
CA PHE A 73 0.34 -0.06 -26.81
C PHE A 73 -0.45 0.75 -25.79
N TYR A 74 -0.25 2.07 -25.84
CA TYR A 74 -0.85 3.01 -24.90
C TYR A 74 -1.64 4.09 -25.65
N ASP A 75 -2.66 4.63 -25.02
CA ASP A 75 -3.38 5.77 -25.51
C ASP A 75 -2.62 7.09 -25.25
N VAL A 76 -3.24 8.21 -25.68
CA VAL A 76 -2.66 9.56 -25.49
C VAL A 76 -2.56 9.97 -24.01
N ASN A 77 -3.32 9.33 -23.12
CA ASN A 77 -3.29 9.54 -21.68
C ASN A 77 -2.29 8.61 -20.97
N GLY A 78 -1.60 7.76 -21.72
CA GLY A 78 -0.65 6.79 -21.17
C GLY A 78 -1.31 5.55 -20.56
N ALA A 79 -2.59 5.28 -20.80
CA ALA A 79 -3.23 4.06 -20.37
C ALA A 79 -2.98 2.92 -21.37
N LEU A 80 -2.70 1.71 -20.88
CA LEU A 80 -2.45 0.53 -21.70
C LEU A 80 -3.74 0.17 -22.47
N VAL A 81 -3.66 0.07 -23.79
CA VAL A 81 -4.82 -0.28 -24.64
C VAL A 81 -4.68 -1.64 -25.32
N LYS A 82 -3.45 -2.22 -25.35
CA LYS A 82 -3.19 -3.52 -25.95
C LYS A 82 -1.97 -4.17 -25.31
N ASP A 83 -2.06 -5.49 -25.06
CA ASP A 83 -0.97 -6.33 -24.52
C ASP A 83 -0.92 -7.63 -25.31
N LEU A 84 0.09 -7.76 -26.17
CA LEU A 84 0.21 -8.92 -27.06
C LEU A 84 0.59 -10.18 -26.28
N ASN A 85 1.36 -10.05 -25.18
CA ASN A 85 1.79 -11.18 -24.37
C ASN A 85 0.62 -11.86 -23.66
N LYS A 86 -0.36 -11.07 -23.20
CA LYS A 86 -1.60 -11.59 -22.61
C LYS A 86 -2.71 -11.86 -23.64
N GLY A 87 -2.43 -11.68 -24.93
CA GLY A 87 -3.44 -11.83 -25.98
C GLY A 87 -4.58 -10.82 -25.86
N ILE A 88 -4.33 -9.64 -25.29
CA ILE A 88 -5.30 -8.55 -25.16
C ILE A 88 -5.28 -7.72 -26.43
N SER A 89 -6.40 -7.72 -27.18
CA SER A 89 -6.55 -6.98 -28.42
C SER A 89 -7.00 -5.55 -28.22
N ASN A 90 -7.75 -5.26 -27.15
CA ASN A 90 -8.24 -3.92 -26.84
C ASN A 90 -8.57 -3.76 -25.36
N ILE A 91 -8.24 -2.60 -24.80
CA ILE A 91 -8.67 -2.16 -23.46
C ILE A 91 -9.36 -0.81 -23.62
N GLU A 92 -10.55 -0.69 -23.04
CA GLU A 92 -11.37 0.52 -23.03
C GLU A 92 -11.46 1.06 -21.62
N TYR A 93 -11.38 2.38 -21.50
CA TYR A 93 -11.60 3.11 -20.27
C TYR A 93 -12.84 4.02 -20.39
N ASP A 94 -13.47 4.33 -19.27
CA ASP A 94 -14.56 5.30 -19.21
C ASP A 94 -14.01 6.75 -19.21
N VAL A 95 -14.93 7.73 -19.19
CA VAL A 95 -14.57 9.16 -19.19
C VAL A 95 -13.83 9.62 -17.93
N LEU A 96 -13.93 8.87 -16.84
CA LEU A 96 -13.21 9.11 -15.58
C LEU A 96 -11.86 8.38 -15.53
N GLY A 97 -11.55 7.59 -16.57
CA GLY A 97 -10.36 6.79 -16.70
C GLY A 97 -10.43 5.45 -15.97
N ASN A 98 -11.61 4.98 -15.53
CA ASN A 98 -11.74 3.65 -14.96
C ASN A 98 -11.73 2.59 -16.07
N LEU A 99 -11.19 1.42 -15.76
CA LEU A 99 -11.15 0.29 -16.69
C LEU A 99 -12.57 -0.21 -16.99
N LYS A 100 -12.99 -0.11 -18.26
CA LYS A 100 -14.36 -0.43 -18.68
C LYS A 100 -14.50 -1.82 -19.30
N CYS A 101 -13.59 -2.17 -20.21
CA CYS A 101 -13.66 -3.43 -20.93
C CYS A 101 -12.28 -3.88 -21.41
N ILE A 102 -11.97 -5.14 -21.23
CA ILE A 102 -10.82 -5.83 -21.83
C ILE A 102 -11.36 -6.82 -22.84
N THR A 103 -10.84 -6.79 -24.06
CA THR A 103 -11.17 -7.75 -25.13
C THR A 103 -9.91 -8.56 -25.47
N PHE A 104 -10.05 -9.87 -25.44
CA PHE A 104 -8.98 -10.82 -25.77
C PHE A 104 -9.04 -11.25 -27.23
N ASN A 105 -7.93 -11.77 -27.79
CA ASN A 105 -7.82 -12.21 -29.18
C ASN A 105 -8.81 -13.33 -29.55
N ASN A 106 -9.20 -14.16 -28.56
CA ASN A 106 -10.21 -15.21 -28.73
C ASN A 106 -11.66 -14.70 -28.70
N GLY A 107 -11.86 -13.38 -28.59
CA GLY A 107 -13.18 -12.73 -28.51
C GLY A 107 -13.78 -12.69 -27.11
N PHE A 108 -13.15 -13.28 -26.11
CA PHE A 108 -13.60 -13.18 -24.72
C PHE A 108 -13.45 -11.76 -24.20
N LYS A 109 -14.28 -11.40 -23.20
CA LYS A 109 -14.26 -10.05 -22.63
C LYS A 109 -14.38 -10.09 -21.12
N THR A 110 -13.70 -9.16 -20.45
CA THR A 110 -13.97 -8.80 -19.07
C THR A 110 -14.46 -7.35 -19.04
N LYS A 111 -15.63 -7.12 -18.45
CA LYS A 111 -16.25 -5.81 -18.35
C LYS A 111 -16.40 -5.41 -16.90
N TYR A 112 -16.23 -4.12 -16.63
CA TYR A 112 -16.34 -3.53 -15.30
C TYR A 112 -17.35 -2.38 -15.32
N VAL A 113 -18.13 -2.25 -14.25
CA VAL A 113 -19.08 -1.17 -14.04
C VAL A 113 -18.74 -0.51 -12.71
N TYR A 114 -18.67 0.81 -12.73
CA TYR A 114 -18.37 1.62 -11.54
C TYR A 114 -19.50 2.60 -11.27
N ASP A 115 -19.62 3.05 -10.02
CA ASP A 115 -20.44 4.21 -9.68
C ASP A 115 -19.68 5.52 -10.00
N ALA A 116 -20.31 6.66 -9.75
CA ALA A 116 -19.73 7.98 -10.00
C ALA A 116 -18.51 8.28 -9.09
N ALA A 117 -18.36 7.58 -7.97
CA ALA A 117 -17.24 7.70 -7.05
C ALA A 117 -16.08 6.74 -7.41
N GLY A 118 -16.20 5.94 -8.46
CA GLY A 118 -15.20 4.96 -8.90
C GLY A 118 -15.24 3.64 -8.12
N ASN A 119 -16.29 3.39 -7.31
CA ASN A 119 -16.45 2.10 -6.67
C ASN A 119 -16.93 1.07 -7.69
N LYS A 120 -16.26 -0.08 -7.75
CA LYS A 120 -16.65 -1.17 -8.64
C LYS A 120 -17.97 -1.78 -8.17
N LEU A 121 -18.97 -1.78 -9.05
CA LEU A 121 -20.29 -2.34 -8.82
C LEU A 121 -20.47 -3.72 -9.44
N ARG A 122 -19.80 -3.98 -10.59
CA ARG A 122 -19.94 -5.25 -11.30
C ARG A 122 -18.69 -5.58 -12.10
N THR A 123 -18.34 -6.86 -12.10
CA THR A 123 -17.44 -7.49 -13.08
C THR A 123 -18.22 -8.53 -13.87
N THR A 124 -18.03 -8.57 -15.19
CA THR A 124 -18.65 -9.56 -16.08
C THR A 124 -17.57 -10.20 -16.93
N HIS A 125 -17.43 -11.52 -16.85
CA HIS A 125 -16.56 -12.32 -17.70
C HIS A 125 -17.40 -12.99 -18.79
N GLU A 126 -17.23 -12.54 -20.03
CA GLU A 126 -17.95 -13.04 -21.21
C GLU A 126 -17.07 -14.00 -21.99
N SER A 127 -17.49 -15.27 -22.07
CA SER A 127 -16.93 -16.32 -22.91
C SER A 127 -18.07 -17.08 -23.58
N VAL A 128 -17.96 -18.40 -23.71
CA VAL A 128 -19.09 -19.26 -24.06
C VAL A 128 -20.20 -19.20 -23.01
N VAL A 129 -19.81 -18.99 -21.76
CA VAL A 129 -20.70 -18.74 -20.62
C VAL A 129 -20.36 -17.37 -20.07
N THR A 130 -21.37 -16.62 -19.65
CA THR A 130 -21.19 -15.32 -18.99
C THR A 130 -21.33 -15.51 -17.49
N ASN A 131 -20.31 -15.07 -16.73
CA ASN A 131 -20.31 -15.04 -15.27
C ASN A 131 -20.30 -13.58 -14.81
N THR A 132 -21.10 -13.28 -13.80
CA THR A 132 -21.28 -11.93 -13.28
C THR A 132 -21.04 -11.90 -11.79
N THR A 133 -20.16 -10.99 -11.34
CA THR A 133 -19.92 -10.70 -9.93
C THR A 133 -20.45 -9.29 -9.63
N ASP A 134 -21.40 -9.17 -8.71
CA ASP A 134 -21.92 -7.89 -8.23
C ASP A 134 -21.38 -7.56 -6.83
N TYR A 135 -21.03 -6.29 -6.61
CA TYR A 135 -20.47 -5.76 -5.37
C TYR A 135 -21.44 -4.76 -4.74
N ILE A 136 -22.00 -5.07 -3.58
CA ILE A 136 -22.94 -4.21 -2.85
C ILE A 136 -22.39 -4.01 -1.43
N GLY A 137 -21.55 -3.00 -1.25
CA GLY A 137 -20.81 -2.83 -0.01
C GLY A 137 -19.91 -4.05 0.23
N ASN A 138 -20.10 -4.72 1.37
CA ASN A 138 -19.36 -5.93 1.72
C ASN A 138 -19.98 -7.23 1.19
N PHE A 139 -21.12 -7.15 0.51
CA PHE A 139 -21.80 -8.32 -0.07
C PHE A 139 -21.33 -8.53 -1.50
N ILE A 140 -21.00 -9.79 -1.84
CA ILE A 140 -20.63 -10.25 -3.19
C ILE A 140 -21.69 -11.23 -3.66
N PHE A 141 -22.19 -10.99 -4.86
CA PHE A 141 -23.15 -11.87 -5.52
C PHE A 141 -22.51 -12.45 -6.78
N GLU A 142 -22.57 -13.76 -6.94
CA GLU A 142 -22.15 -14.45 -8.17
C GLU A 142 -23.41 -14.90 -8.92
N ASP A 143 -23.54 -14.45 -10.18
CA ASP A 143 -24.68 -14.70 -11.05
C ASP A 143 -26.04 -14.40 -10.39
N GLY A 144 -26.11 -13.30 -9.65
CA GLY A 144 -27.29 -12.81 -8.94
C GLY A 144 -27.63 -13.54 -7.64
N LYS A 145 -26.80 -14.48 -7.18
CA LYS A 145 -26.95 -15.17 -5.90
C LYS A 145 -25.95 -14.64 -4.90
N LEU A 146 -26.37 -14.45 -3.64
CA LEU A 146 -25.45 -14.10 -2.57
C LEU A 146 -24.41 -15.21 -2.39
N ASP A 147 -23.14 -14.85 -2.59
CA ASP A 147 -22.00 -15.76 -2.49
C ASP A 147 -21.19 -15.50 -1.22
N LYS A 148 -20.88 -14.22 -0.93
CA LYS A 148 -20.02 -13.87 0.19
C LYS A 148 -20.45 -12.57 0.89
N TYR A 149 -20.10 -12.51 2.17
CA TYR A 149 -20.05 -11.27 2.97
C TYR A 149 -18.63 -11.09 3.49
N LEU A 150 -18.00 -9.97 3.14
CA LEU A 150 -16.63 -9.64 3.57
C LEU A 150 -16.69 -8.94 4.94
N PHE A 151 -15.78 -9.32 5.85
CA PHE A 151 -15.58 -8.66 7.13
C PHE A 151 -14.08 -8.47 7.42
N ASP A 152 -13.76 -7.69 8.43
CA ASP A 152 -12.35 -7.50 8.80
C ASP A 152 -11.74 -8.82 9.29
N GLY A 153 -10.73 -9.29 8.57
CA GLY A 153 -10.05 -10.56 8.87
C GLY A 153 -10.61 -11.81 8.20
N GLY A 154 -11.62 -11.70 7.29
CA GLY A 154 -12.15 -12.88 6.62
C GLY A 154 -13.36 -12.65 5.74
N TYR A 155 -14.11 -13.71 5.50
CA TYR A 155 -15.40 -13.66 4.82
C TYR A 155 -16.32 -14.77 5.32
N CYS A 156 -17.61 -14.58 5.11
CA CYS A 156 -18.63 -15.61 5.25
C CYS A 156 -19.09 -16.01 3.85
N SER A 157 -19.01 -17.29 3.47
CA SER A 157 -19.60 -17.81 2.26
C SER A 157 -20.99 -18.37 2.51
N PHE A 158 -21.83 -18.42 1.48
CA PHE A 158 -23.19 -18.93 1.54
C PHE A 158 -23.35 -20.08 0.55
N ASP A 159 -23.86 -21.22 1.01
CA ASP A 159 -24.20 -22.34 0.14
C ASP A 159 -25.51 -22.07 -0.64
N ASN A 160 -25.90 -23.01 -1.50
CA ASN A 160 -27.15 -22.90 -2.28
C ASN A 160 -28.42 -22.81 -1.39
N SER A 161 -28.34 -23.24 -0.14
CA SER A 161 -29.42 -23.14 0.85
C SER A 161 -29.29 -21.90 1.73
N GLN A 162 -28.34 -21.02 1.44
CA GLN A 162 -27.99 -19.82 2.18
C GLN A 162 -27.49 -20.08 3.61
N ASN A 163 -26.91 -21.27 3.87
CA ASN A 163 -26.23 -21.53 5.13
C ASN A 163 -24.86 -20.86 5.12
N PRO A 164 -24.49 -20.13 6.19
CA PRO A 164 -23.21 -19.44 6.28
C PRO A 164 -22.08 -20.40 6.68
N THR A 165 -20.89 -20.16 6.16
CA THR A 165 -19.62 -20.75 6.63
C THR A 165 -18.59 -19.64 6.76
N PHE A 166 -17.92 -19.54 7.92
CA PHE A 166 -16.94 -18.52 8.21
C PHE A 166 -15.54 -18.95 7.81
N HIS A 167 -14.81 -18.04 7.17
CA HIS A 167 -13.44 -18.20 6.70
C HIS A 167 -12.58 -17.06 7.23
N TYR A 168 -11.41 -17.35 7.75
CA TYR A 168 -10.50 -16.41 8.39
C TYR A 168 -9.20 -16.31 7.62
N TYR A 169 -8.66 -15.09 7.55
CA TYR A 169 -7.41 -14.77 6.87
C TYR A 169 -6.23 -14.71 7.85
N GLU A 170 -5.18 -15.46 7.54
CA GLU A 170 -3.86 -15.22 8.08
C GLU A 170 -3.09 -14.36 7.08
N LYS A 171 -2.71 -13.15 7.53
CA LYS A 171 -2.07 -12.13 6.70
C LYS A 171 -0.60 -11.93 7.09
N ASP A 172 0.24 -11.58 6.12
CA ASP A 172 1.60 -11.13 6.40
C ASP A 172 1.65 -9.64 6.80
N HIS A 173 2.86 -9.13 7.02
CA HIS A 173 3.10 -7.75 7.46
C HIS A 173 2.66 -6.68 6.45
N LEU A 174 2.43 -7.03 5.20
CA LEU A 174 1.91 -6.15 4.15
C LEU A 174 0.39 -6.22 4.04
N GLY A 175 -0.26 -7.17 4.74
CA GLY A 175 -1.68 -7.45 4.59
C GLY A 175 -2.00 -8.48 3.50
N SER A 176 -0.99 -9.13 2.90
CA SER A 176 -1.21 -10.19 1.91
C SER A 176 -1.76 -11.44 2.59
N ILE A 177 -2.81 -12.03 2.00
CA ILE A 177 -3.46 -13.22 2.55
C ILE A 177 -2.59 -14.44 2.28
N ARG A 178 -1.95 -14.96 3.34
CA ARG A 178 -1.05 -16.10 3.27
C ARG A 178 -1.78 -17.43 3.39
N MET A 179 -2.86 -17.46 4.19
CA MET A 179 -3.64 -18.65 4.41
C MET A 179 -5.10 -18.29 4.65
N VAL A 180 -6.01 -19.15 4.21
CA VAL A 180 -7.44 -19.12 4.53
C VAL A 180 -7.78 -20.37 5.28
N VAL A 181 -8.43 -20.20 6.44
CA VAL A 181 -8.85 -21.29 7.32
C VAL A 181 -10.35 -21.16 7.59
N ASN A 182 -11.11 -22.24 7.44
CA ASN A 182 -12.53 -22.19 7.78
C ASN A 182 -12.79 -22.30 9.30
N GLU A 183 -14.02 -22.11 9.71
CA GLU A 183 -14.46 -22.18 11.12
C GLU A 183 -14.15 -23.50 11.83
N ASN A 184 -13.95 -24.57 11.06
CA ASN A 184 -13.59 -25.91 11.60
C ASN A 184 -12.07 -26.10 11.70
N GLY A 185 -11.25 -25.07 11.40
CA GLY A 185 -9.80 -25.15 11.44
C GLY A 185 -9.18 -25.83 10.19
N THR A 186 -9.96 -26.06 9.14
CA THR A 186 -9.44 -26.65 7.89
C THR A 186 -8.77 -25.56 7.05
N ILE A 187 -7.54 -25.81 6.61
CA ILE A 187 -6.82 -24.94 5.68
C ILE A 187 -7.42 -25.15 4.28
N GLU A 188 -7.93 -24.07 3.67
CA GLU A 188 -8.58 -24.09 2.36
C GLU A 188 -7.72 -23.46 1.27
N GLN A 189 -6.87 -22.50 1.64
CA GLN A 189 -5.97 -21.82 0.71
C GLN A 189 -4.65 -21.49 1.39
N VAL A 190 -3.54 -21.66 0.65
CA VAL A 190 -2.20 -21.21 1.03
C VAL A 190 -1.59 -20.45 -0.14
N ASN A 191 -1.17 -19.21 0.09
CA ASN A 191 -0.54 -18.36 -0.90
C ASN A 191 0.88 -17.99 -0.49
N HIS A 192 1.79 -18.03 -1.44
CA HIS A 192 3.11 -17.46 -1.33
C HIS A 192 3.28 -16.41 -2.42
N TYR A 193 4.06 -15.37 -2.14
CA TYR A 193 4.23 -14.25 -3.05
C TYR A 193 5.71 -13.95 -3.26
N TYR A 194 6.06 -13.67 -4.52
CA TYR A 194 7.28 -12.95 -4.85
C TYR A 194 7.20 -11.51 -4.33
N PRO A 195 8.34 -10.81 -4.19
CA PRO A 195 8.36 -9.41 -3.74
C PRO A 195 7.35 -8.50 -4.43
N PHE A 196 7.22 -8.59 -5.75
CA PHE A 196 6.26 -7.81 -6.53
C PHE A 196 4.85 -8.41 -6.58
N GLY A 197 4.55 -9.41 -5.78
CA GLY A 197 3.19 -9.93 -5.60
C GLY A 197 2.80 -11.09 -6.52
N GLY A 198 3.70 -11.58 -7.36
CA GLY A 198 3.45 -12.80 -8.14
C GLY A 198 3.15 -13.99 -7.23
N VAL A 199 2.01 -14.69 -7.43
CA VAL A 199 1.59 -15.83 -6.59
C VAL A 199 2.31 -17.10 -6.99
N TYR A 200 2.83 -17.84 -6.00
CA TYR A 200 3.34 -19.19 -6.22
C TYR A 200 2.94 -20.11 -5.08
N GLY A 201 3.08 -21.42 -5.24
CA GLY A 201 2.82 -22.38 -4.16
C GLY A 201 2.22 -23.69 -4.64
N ASP A 202 1.67 -24.44 -3.72
CA ASP A 202 1.04 -25.73 -3.98
C ASP A 202 -0.40 -25.52 -4.47
N LEU A 203 -0.69 -26.00 -5.69
CA LEU A 203 -2.01 -25.92 -6.30
C LEU A 203 -3.08 -26.68 -5.51
N SER A 204 -2.71 -27.65 -4.66
CA SER A 204 -3.66 -28.41 -3.85
C SER A 204 -4.43 -27.55 -2.85
N TYR A 205 -3.90 -26.39 -2.50
CA TYR A 205 -4.53 -25.41 -1.61
C TYR A 205 -4.94 -24.11 -2.32
N ASN A 206 -4.97 -24.08 -3.64
CA ASN A 206 -5.32 -22.87 -4.37
C ASN A 206 -6.82 -22.87 -4.74
N SER A 207 -7.65 -22.46 -3.78
CA SER A 207 -9.08 -22.28 -4.02
C SER A 207 -9.33 -21.10 -4.97
N GLU A 208 -10.00 -21.33 -6.09
CA GLU A 208 -10.46 -20.26 -7.00
C GLU A 208 -11.57 -19.40 -6.39
N HIS A 209 -12.22 -19.88 -5.33
CA HIS A 209 -13.34 -19.18 -4.66
C HIS A 209 -12.93 -17.93 -3.91
N GLN A 210 -11.65 -17.85 -3.49
CA GLN A 210 -11.13 -16.67 -2.77
C GLN A 210 -10.16 -15.91 -3.65
N ARG A 211 -10.60 -14.75 -4.14
CA ARG A 211 -9.85 -13.91 -5.08
C ARG A 211 -8.93 -12.91 -4.41
N ASN A 212 -9.20 -12.52 -3.17
CA ASN A 212 -8.33 -11.57 -2.45
C ASN A 212 -7.01 -12.25 -2.07
N LYS A 213 -5.87 -11.70 -2.51
CA LYS A 213 -4.55 -12.32 -2.36
C LYS A 213 -3.50 -11.30 -1.86
N TYR A 214 -2.61 -10.86 -2.74
CA TYR A 214 -1.51 -9.92 -2.44
C TYR A 214 -2.07 -8.60 -1.88
N ILE A 215 -1.55 -8.17 -0.73
CA ILE A 215 -2.02 -7.01 0.07
C ILE A 215 -3.54 -6.90 0.21
N GLY A 216 -4.23 -8.07 0.23
CA GLY A 216 -5.67 -8.15 0.33
C GLY A 216 -6.45 -7.74 -0.92
N LYS A 217 -5.78 -7.51 -2.06
CA LYS A 217 -6.42 -7.07 -3.30
C LYS A 217 -7.03 -8.24 -4.07
N GLU A 218 -8.14 -7.95 -4.78
CA GLU A 218 -8.80 -8.90 -5.66
C GLU A 218 -7.90 -9.21 -6.86
N PHE A 219 -7.66 -10.50 -7.09
CA PHE A 219 -6.86 -11.01 -8.19
C PHE A 219 -7.79 -11.53 -9.29
N ASP A 220 -7.78 -10.86 -10.44
CA ASP A 220 -8.50 -11.30 -11.64
C ASP A 220 -7.55 -12.11 -12.52
N HIS A 221 -7.72 -13.43 -12.52
CA HIS A 221 -6.93 -14.38 -13.32
C HIS A 221 -7.68 -14.87 -14.56
N MET A 222 -8.91 -14.41 -14.78
CA MET A 222 -9.72 -14.86 -15.89
C MET A 222 -9.04 -14.57 -17.23
N TYR A 223 -9.06 -15.56 -18.09
CA TYR A 223 -8.46 -15.53 -19.43
C TYR A 223 -6.95 -15.22 -19.48
N GLY A 224 -6.23 -15.43 -18.35
CA GLY A 224 -4.79 -15.13 -18.21
C GLY A 224 -4.50 -13.65 -17.99
N LEU A 225 -5.46 -12.88 -17.49
CA LEU A 225 -5.28 -11.46 -17.14
C LEU A 225 -4.25 -11.27 -16.03
N ASP A 226 -4.41 -12.00 -14.91
CA ASP A 226 -3.50 -12.04 -13.76
C ASP A 226 -3.15 -10.64 -13.21
N TRP A 227 -4.18 -9.80 -13.06
CA TRP A 227 -4.05 -8.45 -12.50
C TRP A 227 -4.69 -8.34 -11.13
N TYR A 228 -4.12 -7.47 -10.29
CA TYR A 228 -4.69 -7.07 -9.01
C TYR A 228 -5.47 -5.76 -9.15
N ASP A 229 -6.71 -5.74 -8.65
CA ASP A 229 -7.54 -4.55 -8.61
C ASP A 229 -7.25 -3.74 -7.34
N HIS A 230 -6.62 -2.57 -7.51
CA HIS A 230 -6.37 -1.63 -6.41
C HIS A 230 -7.42 -0.50 -6.34
N GLY A 231 -8.49 -0.58 -7.13
CA GLY A 231 -9.52 0.45 -7.27
C GLY A 231 -9.16 1.48 -8.32
N ALA A 232 -8.28 2.42 -8.01
CA ALA A 232 -7.89 3.47 -8.95
C ALA A 232 -7.10 2.94 -10.17
N ARG A 233 -6.34 1.87 -10.03
CA ARG A 233 -5.50 1.26 -11.08
C ARG A 233 -5.48 -0.26 -10.97
N MET A 234 -5.18 -0.92 -12.09
CA MET A 234 -4.89 -2.34 -12.13
C MET A 234 -3.38 -2.57 -12.08
N TYR A 235 -2.95 -3.52 -11.25
CA TYR A 235 -1.55 -3.85 -11.06
C TYR A 235 -1.17 -5.18 -11.69
N ASP A 236 -0.17 -5.19 -12.56
CA ASP A 236 0.38 -6.39 -13.18
C ASP A 236 1.65 -6.84 -12.44
N ALA A 237 1.51 -7.81 -11.57
CA ALA A 237 2.64 -8.34 -10.79
C ALA A 237 3.70 -9.04 -11.65
N ALA A 238 3.33 -9.56 -12.83
CA ALA A 238 4.27 -10.18 -13.77
C ALA A 238 5.28 -9.18 -14.30
N LYS A 239 4.85 -7.95 -14.52
CA LYS A 239 5.66 -6.83 -15.01
C LYS A 239 6.18 -5.92 -13.89
N GLY A 240 5.58 -5.98 -12.68
CA GLY A 240 5.91 -5.12 -11.55
C GLY A 240 5.49 -3.66 -11.72
N ILE A 241 4.46 -3.38 -12.53
CA ILE A 241 4.00 -2.03 -12.89
C ILE A 241 2.47 -1.90 -12.93
N TRP A 242 2.01 -0.65 -12.94
CA TRP A 242 0.63 -0.29 -13.16
C TRP A 242 0.23 -0.35 -14.65
N ASP A 243 -1.07 -0.55 -14.93
CA ASP A 243 -1.66 -0.53 -16.28
C ASP A 243 -1.68 0.88 -16.90
N ARG A 244 -1.61 1.93 -16.09
CA ARG A 244 -1.68 3.33 -16.51
C ARG A 244 -0.86 4.24 -15.61
N MET A 245 -0.64 5.47 -16.10
CA MET A 245 0.08 6.49 -15.34
C MET A 245 -0.65 6.83 -14.04
N ASP A 246 0.11 7.13 -13.01
CA ASP A 246 -0.41 7.74 -11.79
C ASP A 246 -0.98 9.13 -12.11
N LYS A 247 -2.22 9.41 -11.67
CA LYS A 247 -2.85 10.73 -11.81
C LYS A 247 -2.04 11.83 -11.10
N LYS A 248 -1.18 11.45 -10.14
CA LYS A 248 -0.32 12.33 -9.34
C LYS A 248 1.16 12.26 -9.77
N ASN A 249 1.47 11.73 -10.95
CA ASN A 249 2.84 11.54 -11.45
C ASN A 249 3.68 12.84 -11.47
N GLU A 250 3.07 13.99 -11.65
CA GLU A 250 3.74 15.30 -11.62
C GLU A 250 4.48 15.57 -10.29
N LYS A 251 4.10 14.87 -9.22
CA LYS A 251 4.75 14.98 -7.92
C LYS A 251 6.01 14.12 -7.80
N TYR A 252 6.17 13.16 -8.68
CA TYR A 252 7.26 12.17 -8.70
C TYR A 252 8.02 12.19 -10.01
N PHE A 253 8.35 13.39 -10.52
CA PHE A 253 9.02 13.59 -11.82
C PHE A 253 10.34 12.82 -11.98
N TYR A 254 10.93 12.35 -10.88
CA TYR A 254 12.14 11.52 -10.86
C TYR A 254 11.86 10.01 -10.94
N LEU A 255 10.59 9.59 -10.89
CA LEU A 255 10.19 8.19 -11.03
C LEU A 255 9.26 8.01 -12.23
N SER A 256 9.29 6.81 -12.80
CA SER A 256 8.32 6.42 -13.82
C SER A 256 6.90 6.50 -13.28
N ALA A 257 5.99 7.09 -14.06
CA ALA A 257 4.56 7.19 -13.72
C ALA A 257 3.85 5.81 -13.57
N TYR A 258 4.49 4.74 -14.01
CA TYR A 258 4.00 3.36 -13.92
C TYR A 258 4.65 2.56 -12.77
N ASN A 259 5.52 3.19 -11.98
CA ASN A 259 6.28 2.55 -10.92
C ASN A 259 5.35 2.08 -9.79
N TYR A 260 5.57 0.87 -9.29
CA TYR A 260 4.87 0.31 -8.15
C TYR A 260 5.70 0.47 -6.88
N CYS A 261 5.11 1.08 -5.84
CA CYS A 261 5.68 1.20 -4.49
C CYS A 261 7.13 1.70 -4.44
N ASN A 262 7.53 2.61 -5.34
CA ASN A 262 8.91 3.12 -5.45
C ASN A 262 9.97 2.00 -5.58
N ASN A 263 9.65 0.89 -6.26
CA ASN A 263 10.46 -0.33 -6.36
C ASN A 263 10.84 -0.99 -5.01
N MET A 264 10.10 -0.71 -3.97
CA MET A 264 10.27 -1.30 -2.64
C MET A 264 8.99 -2.00 -2.16
N PRO A 265 8.47 -3.00 -2.90
CA PRO A 265 7.18 -3.63 -2.63
C PRO A 265 7.14 -4.44 -1.33
N LEU A 266 8.29 -4.76 -0.73
CA LEU A 266 8.38 -5.38 0.60
C LEU A 266 8.34 -4.36 1.75
N GLN A 267 8.42 -3.06 1.43
CA GLN A 267 8.45 -1.98 2.41
C GLN A 267 7.23 -1.05 2.33
N PHE A 268 6.66 -0.93 1.14
CA PHE A 268 5.53 -0.06 0.86
C PHE A 268 4.35 -0.87 0.33
N VAL A 269 3.17 -0.42 0.70
CA VAL A 269 1.91 -0.87 0.13
C VAL A 269 1.17 0.34 -0.41
N ASP A 270 0.58 0.18 -1.58
CA ASP A 270 -0.36 1.13 -2.14
C ASP A 270 -1.75 0.54 -2.00
N LEU A 271 -2.48 0.93 -0.95
CA LEU A 271 -3.77 0.31 -0.60
C LEU A 271 -4.93 0.82 -1.46
N ASP A 272 -4.81 2.05 -1.99
CA ASP A 272 -5.86 2.68 -2.79
C ASP A 272 -5.31 3.56 -3.91
N GLY A 273 -3.98 3.67 -4.03
CA GLY A 273 -3.28 4.52 -4.99
C GLY A 273 -3.30 6.01 -4.62
N GLU A 274 -3.80 6.40 -3.44
CA GLU A 274 -4.09 7.81 -3.17
C GLU A 274 -3.79 8.34 -1.76
N ARG A 275 -3.16 7.59 -0.83
CA ARG A 275 -2.81 8.08 0.53
C ARG A 275 -1.88 9.30 0.50
N PRO A 276 -1.83 10.12 1.60
CA PRO A 276 -0.86 11.20 1.67
C PRO A 276 0.53 10.63 1.40
N SER A 277 1.21 11.18 0.40
CA SER A 277 2.61 10.83 0.16
C SER A 277 3.44 11.16 1.40
N LYS A 278 4.59 10.49 1.55
CA LYS A 278 5.53 10.81 2.64
C LYS A 278 5.91 12.29 2.70
N SER A 279 6.01 12.95 1.53
CA SER A 279 6.31 14.39 1.44
C SER A 279 5.12 15.25 1.87
N GLU A 280 3.88 14.90 1.50
CA GLU A 280 2.67 15.58 1.95
C GLU A 280 2.48 15.40 3.46
N ALA A 281 2.66 14.19 3.97
CA ALA A 281 2.60 13.91 5.41
C ALA A 281 3.67 14.72 6.19
N ALA A 282 4.90 14.87 5.64
CA ALA A 282 5.93 15.68 6.27
C ALA A 282 5.57 17.17 6.29
N LEU A 283 4.94 17.70 5.21
CA LEU A 283 4.43 19.07 5.17
C LEU A 283 3.30 19.28 6.18
N ILE A 284 2.37 18.33 6.32
CA ILE A 284 1.32 18.36 7.34
C ILE A 284 1.93 18.28 8.74
N ALA A 285 2.92 17.40 8.94
CA ALA A 285 3.64 17.30 10.23
C ALA A 285 4.37 18.59 10.60
N LYS A 286 4.80 19.40 9.63
CA LYS A 286 5.37 20.72 9.86
C LYS A 286 4.29 21.77 10.12
N HIS A 287 3.25 21.80 9.29
CA HIS A 287 2.16 22.77 9.40
C HIS A 287 1.46 22.73 10.76
N VAL A 288 1.32 21.55 11.37
CA VAL A 288 0.66 21.40 12.68
C VAL A 288 1.41 22.10 13.84
N TYR A 289 2.69 22.47 13.66
CA TYR A 289 3.43 23.31 14.62
C TYR A 289 3.00 24.78 14.59
N GLY A 290 2.21 25.19 13.59
CA GLY A 290 1.79 26.59 13.37
C GLY A 290 2.67 27.30 12.35
N ASP A 291 3.58 26.59 11.68
CA ASP A 291 4.44 27.14 10.65
C ASP A 291 3.65 27.50 9.39
N ALA A 292 3.98 28.61 8.75
CA ALA A 292 3.39 29.04 7.48
C ALA A 292 3.96 28.18 6.32
N VAL A 293 3.49 26.96 6.21
CA VAL A 293 3.87 26.01 5.15
C VAL A 293 2.74 25.85 4.16
N LYS A 294 3.05 25.95 2.85
CA LYS A 294 2.07 25.64 1.81
C LYS A 294 1.88 24.12 1.73
N LEU A 295 0.69 23.68 2.06
CA LEU A 295 0.30 22.27 1.86
C LEU A 295 0.16 21.98 0.37
N THR A 296 0.54 20.79 -0.05
CA THR A 296 0.44 20.29 -1.42
C THR A 296 -0.59 19.18 -1.51
N GLY A 297 -0.93 18.71 -2.71
CA GLY A 297 -1.81 17.56 -2.88
C GLY A 297 -3.29 17.80 -2.57
N GLY A 298 -3.73 19.07 -2.60
CA GLY A 298 -5.12 19.41 -2.28
C GLY A 298 -5.44 19.43 -0.79
N TRP A 299 -4.45 19.14 0.07
CA TRP A 299 -4.63 19.16 1.52
C TRP A 299 -4.95 20.56 2.05
N ALA A 300 -5.94 20.64 2.91
CA ALA A 300 -6.34 21.84 3.62
C ALA A 300 -6.53 21.54 5.10
N LEU A 301 -6.34 22.55 5.95
CA LEU A 301 -6.69 22.46 7.36
C LEU A 301 -8.20 22.55 7.51
N TYR A 302 -8.83 21.62 8.25
CA TYR A 302 -10.29 21.53 8.37
C TYR A 302 -10.89 22.74 9.09
N ASP A 303 -10.28 23.18 10.20
CA ASP A 303 -10.70 24.36 10.95
C ASP A 303 -9.45 25.14 11.40
N ARG A 304 -8.81 24.72 12.47
CA ARG A 304 -7.61 25.36 13.05
C ARG A 304 -6.70 24.33 13.69
N VAL A 305 -5.47 24.74 14.00
CA VAL A 305 -4.60 23.96 14.88
C VAL A 305 -5.02 24.21 16.33
N TYR A 306 -5.31 23.15 17.05
CA TYR A 306 -5.75 23.18 18.44
C TYR A 306 -4.56 23.01 19.38
N LYS A 307 -4.54 23.79 20.46
CA LYS A 307 -3.55 23.67 21.55
C LYS A 307 -4.29 23.53 22.86
N ARG A 308 -3.98 22.48 23.61
CA ARG A 308 -4.55 22.20 24.94
C ARG A 308 -3.63 22.67 26.06
N ASP A 309 -4.16 22.89 27.27
CA ASP A 309 -3.40 23.36 28.44
C ASP A 309 -2.26 22.40 28.84
N ASN A 310 -2.38 21.12 28.55
CA ASN A 310 -1.33 20.12 28.80
C ASN A 310 -0.24 20.10 27.73
N GLY A 311 -0.21 21.08 26.81
CA GLY A 311 0.76 21.20 25.73
C GLY A 311 0.48 20.35 24.48
N LEU A 312 -0.56 19.51 24.47
CA LEU A 312 -0.95 18.77 23.27
C LEU A 312 -1.40 19.74 22.18
N GLN A 313 -0.74 19.66 21.01
CA GLN A 313 -1.10 20.44 19.83
C GLN A 313 -1.41 19.48 18.68
N TYR A 314 -2.55 19.71 18.00
CA TYR A 314 -3.01 18.85 16.90
C TYR A 314 -3.83 19.64 15.89
N GLY A 315 -3.92 19.14 14.66
CA GLY A 315 -4.75 19.68 13.60
C GLY A 315 -5.39 18.56 12.79
N LEU A 316 -6.62 18.82 12.33
CA LEU A 316 -7.33 17.96 11.39
C LEU A 316 -7.18 18.54 9.99
N TYR A 317 -6.78 17.69 9.06
CA TYR A 317 -6.58 18.04 7.65
C TYR A 317 -7.47 17.16 6.79
N TYR A 318 -7.89 17.69 5.66
CA TYR A 318 -8.72 16.98 4.69
C TYR A 318 -8.33 17.33 3.28
N ARG A 319 -8.69 16.46 2.37
CA ARG A 319 -8.76 16.73 0.93
C ARG A 319 -9.91 15.93 0.34
N GLU A 320 -10.46 16.44 -0.75
CA GLU A 320 -11.37 15.69 -1.59
C GLU A 320 -10.58 15.05 -2.73
N LEU A 321 -10.74 13.75 -2.91
CA LEU A 321 -10.13 12.99 -3.97
C LEU A 321 -10.91 13.17 -5.28
N SER A 322 -10.29 12.86 -6.42
CA SER A 322 -10.91 13.01 -7.74
C SER A 322 -12.18 12.17 -7.94
N ASN A 323 -12.39 11.16 -7.11
CA ASN A 323 -13.59 10.31 -7.09
C ASN A 323 -14.67 10.80 -6.09
N GLY A 324 -14.51 11.99 -5.51
CA GLY A 324 -15.42 12.54 -4.51
C GLY A 324 -15.26 11.95 -3.10
N LYS A 325 -14.35 10.98 -2.91
CA LYS A 325 -14.05 10.41 -1.59
C LYS A 325 -13.21 11.39 -0.79
N MET A 326 -13.47 11.45 0.50
CA MET A 326 -12.68 12.28 1.41
C MET A 326 -11.47 11.50 1.95
N ASP A 327 -10.38 12.21 2.17
CA ASP A 327 -9.16 11.72 2.79
C ASP A 327 -8.85 12.65 3.97
N TYR A 328 -8.64 12.08 5.16
CA TYR A 328 -8.49 12.81 6.41
C TYR A 328 -7.17 12.48 7.10
N VAL A 329 -6.54 13.50 7.65
CA VAL A 329 -5.34 13.36 8.48
C VAL A 329 -5.54 14.04 9.81
N LEU A 330 -5.37 13.29 10.91
CA LEU A 330 -5.20 13.87 12.24
C LEU A 330 -3.70 13.94 12.56
N ALA A 331 -3.14 15.16 12.56
CA ALA A 331 -1.73 15.40 12.81
C ALA A 331 -1.47 15.88 14.23
N PHE A 332 -0.36 15.44 14.82
CA PHE A 332 0.11 15.82 16.14
C PHE A 332 1.46 16.53 16.04
N ALA A 333 1.60 17.69 16.69
CA ALA A 333 2.87 18.37 16.86
C ALA A 333 3.70 17.74 17.98
N GLY A 334 5.02 17.77 17.82
CA GLY A 334 5.96 17.48 18.89
C GLY A 334 6.26 18.71 19.75
N THR A 335 7.39 18.68 20.48
CA THR A 335 7.90 19.82 21.25
C THR A 335 8.46 20.91 20.33
N ASN A 336 8.21 22.18 20.65
CA ASN A 336 8.52 23.32 19.78
C ASN A 336 10.01 23.72 19.78
N SER A 337 10.86 23.21 20.68
CA SER A 337 12.27 23.56 20.70
C SER A 337 13.17 22.34 20.79
N ILE A 338 14.22 22.34 19.97
CA ILE A 338 15.30 21.33 19.99
C ILE A 338 16.16 21.47 21.26
N GLU A 339 16.25 22.69 21.83
CA GLU A 339 16.98 22.97 23.07
C GLU A 339 16.32 22.33 24.29
N ASP A 340 14.97 22.19 24.28
CA ASP A 340 14.23 21.50 25.32
C ASP A 340 14.45 19.97 25.25
N ILE A 341 14.76 19.40 24.09
CA ILE A 341 15.10 17.95 23.95
C ILE A 341 16.36 17.61 24.78
N GLY A 342 17.31 18.52 24.90
CA GLY A 342 18.53 18.32 25.71
C GLY A 342 18.29 18.40 27.23
N GLN A 343 17.34 19.22 27.67
CA GLN A 343 16.96 19.37 29.10
C GLN A 343 15.85 18.35 29.46
N ASP A 344 14.93 18.07 28.56
CA ASP A 344 13.82 17.14 28.74
C ASP A 344 14.18 15.68 28.43
N LEU A 345 15.42 15.38 28.04
CA LEU A 345 15.82 14.02 27.67
C LEU A 345 15.59 13.02 28.80
N ASN A 346 15.80 13.43 30.06
CA ASN A 346 15.45 12.64 31.24
C ASN A 346 13.93 12.51 31.42
N GLN A 347 13.14 13.49 30.94
CA GLN A 347 11.68 13.44 30.89
C GLN A 347 11.20 12.66 29.66
N ALA A 348 11.86 12.79 28.52
CA ALA A 348 11.53 12.07 27.27
C ALA A 348 11.75 10.56 27.38
N ILE A 349 12.67 10.11 28.22
CA ILE A 349 13.04 8.69 28.38
C ILE A 349 12.19 7.97 29.44
N GLY A 350 11.59 8.66 30.40
CA GLY A 350 10.94 8.01 31.55
C GLY A 350 9.54 8.49 31.93
N THR A 351 9.20 9.75 31.69
CA THR A 351 7.95 10.37 32.15
C THR A 351 7.38 11.35 31.14
N PHE A 352 7.07 10.87 29.93
CA PHE A 352 6.19 11.63 29.04
C PHE A 352 4.89 11.95 29.75
N ASN A 353 4.39 13.15 29.54
CA ASN A 353 3.13 13.62 30.09
C ASN A 353 1.98 12.67 29.68
N ILE A 354 1.67 11.68 30.53
CA ILE A 354 0.67 10.64 30.31
C ILE A 354 -0.66 11.24 29.86
N SER A 355 -0.94 12.50 30.26
CA SER A 355 -2.16 13.19 29.87
C SER A 355 -2.20 13.54 28.37
N GLN A 356 -1.06 13.87 27.73
CA GLN A 356 -1.03 14.09 26.27
C GLN A 356 -1.27 12.80 25.52
N PHE A 357 -0.66 11.69 25.94
CA PHE A 357 -0.84 10.37 25.36
C PHE A 357 -2.26 9.84 25.54
N GLY A 358 -2.87 10.03 26.72
CA GLY A 358 -4.27 9.71 26.96
C GLY A 358 -5.22 10.49 26.06
N ASN A 359 -4.95 11.80 25.90
CA ASN A 359 -5.72 12.65 25.01
C ASN A 359 -5.55 12.24 23.52
N ALA A 360 -4.34 11.90 23.06
CA ALA A 360 -4.12 11.43 21.69
C ALA A 360 -4.87 10.12 21.42
N LYS A 361 -4.89 9.19 22.39
CA LYS A 361 -5.67 7.96 22.33
C LYS A 361 -7.16 8.25 22.14
N THR A 362 -7.73 9.18 22.94
CA THR A 362 -9.15 9.55 22.87
C THR A 362 -9.48 10.28 21.58
N LEU A 363 -8.63 11.24 21.17
CA LEU A 363 -8.78 11.95 19.89
C LEU A 363 -8.74 10.99 18.69
N GLY A 364 -7.85 9.99 18.73
CA GLY A 364 -7.79 8.95 17.71
C GLY A 364 -9.11 8.17 17.59
N GLN A 365 -9.72 7.82 18.72
CA GLN A 365 -11.02 7.13 18.72
C GLN A 365 -12.15 8.03 18.17
N GLN A 366 -12.18 9.31 18.57
CA GLN A 366 -13.13 10.29 18.03
C GLN A 366 -12.93 10.47 16.53
N PHE A 367 -11.68 10.65 16.07
CA PHE A 367 -11.35 10.77 14.67
C PHE A 367 -11.84 9.56 13.87
N LYS A 368 -11.65 8.34 14.39
CA LYS A 368 -12.13 7.11 13.76
C LYS A 368 -13.66 7.10 13.57
N SER A 369 -14.42 7.60 14.54
CA SER A 369 -15.89 7.61 14.50
C SER A 369 -16.45 8.73 13.64
N ASP A 370 -15.86 9.93 13.74
CA ASP A 370 -16.42 11.16 13.19
C ASP A 370 -16.12 11.33 11.70
N PHE A 371 -15.08 10.66 11.17
CA PHE A 371 -14.62 10.76 9.78
C PHE A 371 -14.57 9.40 9.10
N CYS A 372 -15.52 8.52 9.42
CA CYS A 372 -15.59 7.15 8.89
C CYS A 372 -16.06 7.07 7.43
N ASP A 373 -16.42 8.18 6.81
CA ASP A 373 -16.83 8.33 5.41
C ASP A 373 -15.64 8.46 4.45
N GLY A 374 -14.41 8.54 4.97
CA GLY A 374 -13.20 8.71 4.18
C GLY A 374 -12.02 7.88 4.66
N ASP A 375 -10.91 7.95 3.92
CA ASP A 375 -9.65 7.36 4.34
C ASP A 375 -9.05 8.16 5.48
N GLN A 376 -8.46 7.47 6.43
CA GLN A 376 -7.95 8.07 7.65
C GLN A 376 -6.48 7.76 7.85
N THR A 377 -5.68 8.76 8.27
CA THR A 377 -4.25 8.58 8.57
C THR A 377 -3.85 9.46 9.76
N PHE A 378 -3.00 8.94 10.64
CA PHE A 378 -2.33 9.76 11.65
C PHE A 378 -0.97 10.21 11.17
N VAL A 379 -0.58 11.44 11.51
CA VAL A 379 0.72 12.02 11.14
C VAL A 379 1.36 12.70 12.34
N GLY A 380 2.70 12.60 12.47
CA GLY A 380 3.40 13.31 13.52
C GLY A 380 4.93 13.26 13.40
N HIS A 381 5.59 14.26 13.99
CA HIS A 381 7.04 14.37 14.06
C HIS A 381 7.49 14.41 15.51
N SER A 382 8.61 13.78 15.85
CA SER A 382 9.19 13.78 17.19
C SER A 382 8.20 13.21 18.24
N LEU A 383 7.89 13.94 19.32
CA LEU A 383 6.84 13.58 20.29
C LEU A 383 5.49 13.38 19.60
N GLY A 384 5.14 14.23 18.63
CA GLY A 384 3.93 14.08 17.81
C GLY A 384 3.87 12.77 17.07
N GLY A 385 5.01 12.20 16.64
CA GLY A 385 5.13 10.87 16.08
C GLY A 385 4.75 9.78 17.08
N GLY A 386 5.17 9.91 18.35
CA GLY A 386 4.74 8.99 19.43
C GLY A 386 3.24 9.09 19.72
N LEU A 387 2.66 10.31 19.67
CA LEU A 387 1.23 10.54 19.84
C LEU A 387 0.42 9.92 18.69
N ALA A 388 0.88 10.07 17.45
CA ALA A 388 0.29 9.44 16.27
C ALA A 388 0.35 7.90 16.37
N ALA A 389 1.46 7.34 16.84
CA ALA A 389 1.59 5.91 17.07
C ALA A 389 0.60 5.38 18.11
N ILE A 390 0.36 6.11 19.22
CA ILE A 390 -0.65 5.73 20.23
C ILE A 390 -2.06 5.73 19.64
N ALA A 391 -2.42 6.77 18.92
CA ALA A 391 -3.72 6.84 18.26
C ALA A 391 -3.91 5.68 17.28
N SER A 392 -2.86 5.35 16.52
CA SER A 392 -2.82 4.21 15.59
C SER A 392 -2.94 2.86 16.31
N LEU A 393 -2.16 2.62 17.35
CA LEU A 393 -2.25 1.39 18.16
C LEU A 393 -3.64 1.18 18.78
N GLN A 394 -4.32 2.27 19.15
CA GLN A 394 -5.65 2.20 19.73
C GLN A 394 -6.74 1.90 18.71
N THR A 395 -6.61 2.44 17.49
CA THR A 395 -7.72 2.48 16.50
C THR A 395 -7.53 1.50 15.36
N GLY A 396 -6.29 1.07 15.08
CA GLY A 396 -5.93 0.30 13.89
C GLY A 396 -5.74 1.17 12.61
N ILE A 397 -5.98 2.49 12.68
CA ILE A 397 -5.76 3.42 11.57
C ILE A 397 -4.26 3.57 11.31
N PRO A 398 -3.81 3.63 10.04
CA PRO A 398 -2.41 3.84 9.68
C PRO A 398 -1.81 5.12 10.26
N ALA A 399 -0.48 5.11 10.47
CA ALA A 399 0.25 6.31 10.85
C ALA A 399 1.54 6.49 10.03
N ILE A 400 1.85 7.74 9.70
CA ILE A 400 3.12 8.17 9.09
C ILE A 400 3.81 9.10 10.07
N THR A 401 4.98 8.70 10.53
CA THR A 401 5.71 9.46 11.53
C THR A 401 7.14 9.79 11.07
N PHE A 402 7.69 10.87 11.61
CA PHE A 402 9.02 11.35 11.25
C PHE A 402 9.86 11.54 12.53
N ASN A 403 11.04 10.89 12.60
CA ASN A 403 11.92 10.86 13.76
C ASN A 403 11.13 10.69 15.08
N PRO A 404 10.26 9.66 15.19
CA PRO A 404 9.28 9.59 16.27
C PRO A 404 9.90 9.24 17.62
N ALA A 405 9.30 9.78 18.69
CA ALA A 405 9.57 9.31 20.03
C ALA A 405 8.98 7.91 20.26
N ALA A 406 9.80 6.99 20.76
CA ALA A 406 9.38 5.63 21.09
C ALA A 406 8.56 5.61 22.38
N LEU A 407 7.60 4.68 22.46
CA LEU A 407 6.77 4.50 23.65
C LEU A 407 7.43 3.57 24.67
N SER A 408 7.54 4.01 25.92
CA SER A 408 8.02 3.16 26.99
C SER A 408 7.03 2.02 27.30
N LYS A 409 7.52 0.90 27.82
CA LYS A 409 6.66 -0.18 28.31
C LYS A 409 5.65 0.31 29.36
N ASN A 410 6.08 1.19 30.26
CA ASN A 410 5.20 1.77 31.29
C ASN A 410 4.07 2.60 30.68
N THR A 411 4.35 3.42 29.67
CA THR A 411 3.34 4.19 28.95
C THR A 411 2.29 3.25 28.33
N LYS A 412 2.74 2.16 27.69
CA LYS A 412 1.82 1.16 27.10
C LYS A 412 0.98 0.44 28.17
N VAL A 413 1.55 0.12 29.32
CA VAL A 413 0.79 -0.48 30.45
C VAL A 413 -0.31 0.47 30.92
N ILE A 414 0.05 1.73 31.22
CA ILE A 414 -0.89 2.72 31.75
C ILE A 414 -2.03 3.00 30.76
N LEU A 415 -1.73 3.00 29.46
CA LEU A 415 -2.72 3.25 28.41
C LEU A 415 -3.46 2.00 27.93
N ASN A 416 -3.16 0.84 28.52
CA ASN A 416 -3.72 -0.47 28.13
C ASN A 416 -3.45 -0.82 26.64
N LEU A 417 -2.19 -0.65 26.20
CA LEU A 417 -1.73 -0.86 24.82
C LEU A 417 -0.64 -1.94 24.71
N VAL A 418 -0.32 -2.69 25.79
CA VAL A 418 0.81 -3.63 25.84
C VAL A 418 0.76 -4.69 24.76
N ASN A 419 -0.44 -5.19 24.45
CA ASN A 419 -0.66 -6.24 23.45
C ASN A 419 -1.17 -5.68 22.11
N LYS A 420 -1.22 -4.35 21.95
CA LYS A 420 -1.62 -3.70 20.71
C LYS A 420 -0.43 -3.61 19.76
N LYS A 421 -0.64 -4.00 18.52
CA LYS A 421 0.31 -3.82 17.41
C LYS A 421 -0.44 -3.24 16.24
N ASN A 422 0.24 -2.42 15.44
CA ASN A 422 -0.26 -1.96 14.15
C ASN A 422 0.90 -1.88 13.18
N ASP A 423 0.98 -2.82 12.26
CA ASP A 423 2.04 -2.89 11.25
C ASP A 423 1.90 -1.82 10.15
N GLN A 424 0.80 -1.04 10.18
CA GLN A 424 0.59 0.12 9.30
C GLN A 424 1.17 1.44 9.86
N ILE A 425 1.95 1.39 10.94
CA ILE A 425 2.73 2.53 11.41
C ILE A 425 4.06 2.54 10.65
N LEU A 426 4.30 3.60 9.86
CA LEU A 426 5.53 3.83 9.13
C LEU A 426 6.33 4.96 9.76
N ASN A 427 7.54 4.66 10.23
CA ASN A 427 8.43 5.60 10.89
C ASN A 427 9.59 5.96 9.96
N TYR A 428 9.61 7.17 9.42
CA TYR A 428 10.73 7.70 8.65
C TYR A 428 11.75 8.31 9.60
N ILE A 429 12.95 7.75 9.66
CA ILE A 429 13.99 8.13 10.61
C ILE A 429 15.23 8.56 9.84
N VAL A 430 15.66 9.81 10.04
CA VAL A 430 16.91 10.33 9.45
C VAL A 430 18.10 9.62 10.09
N SER A 431 18.95 9.03 9.26
CA SER A 431 20.12 8.26 9.73
C SER A 431 21.03 9.12 10.63
N GLY A 432 21.28 8.63 11.85
CA GLY A 432 22.13 9.30 12.82
C GLY A 432 21.53 10.54 13.49
N GLU A 433 20.19 10.73 13.46
CA GLU A 433 19.53 11.77 14.23
C GLU A 433 19.59 11.47 15.74
N ILE A 434 19.46 12.52 16.56
CA ILE A 434 19.76 12.45 17.99
C ILE A 434 18.82 11.53 18.77
N LEU A 435 17.51 11.57 18.50
CA LEU A 435 16.53 10.80 19.26
C LEU A 435 16.65 9.30 19.01
N ASP A 436 16.88 8.88 17.75
CA ASP A 436 17.10 7.47 17.39
C ASP A 436 18.35 6.89 18.06
N LEU A 437 19.44 7.70 18.11
CA LEU A 437 20.67 7.30 18.79
C LEU A 437 20.44 7.10 20.31
N LEU A 438 19.75 8.03 20.95
CA LEU A 438 19.50 8.00 22.39
C LEU A 438 18.52 6.89 22.78
N GLN A 439 17.43 6.74 22.03
CA GLN A 439 16.50 5.64 22.22
C GLN A 439 17.18 4.28 22.02
N GLY A 440 18.10 4.20 21.05
CA GLY A 440 18.92 3.02 20.81
C GLY A 440 19.79 2.62 21.99
N LEU A 441 20.40 3.58 22.70
CA LEU A 441 21.25 3.32 23.86
C LEU A 441 20.50 2.69 25.04
N ILE A 442 19.21 2.98 25.20
CA ILE A 442 18.35 2.42 26.25
C ILE A 442 17.43 1.30 25.77
N GLY A 443 17.65 0.79 24.56
CA GLY A 443 16.91 -0.32 24.00
C GLY A 443 15.46 -0.02 23.62
N LEU A 444 15.07 1.26 23.50
CA LEU A 444 13.75 1.65 22.99
C LEU A 444 13.75 1.70 21.45
N ARG A 445 12.60 1.34 20.87
CA ARG A 445 12.35 1.48 19.43
C ARG A 445 10.93 1.99 19.22
N PRO A 446 10.69 2.85 18.20
CA PRO A 446 9.35 3.24 17.82
C PRO A 446 8.48 2.03 17.46
N ASP A 447 7.19 2.12 17.77
CA ASP A 447 6.22 1.12 17.36
C ASP A 447 6.00 1.17 15.83
N GLY A 448 5.81 0.00 15.22
CA GLY A 448 5.64 -0.12 13.78
C GLY A 448 6.95 -0.32 13.03
N LYS A 449 6.95 -0.01 11.74
CA LYS A 449 8.04 -0.27 10.81
C LYS A 449 8.94 0.96 10.65
N ALA A 450 10.24 0.80 10.85
CA ALA A 450 11.21 1.88 10.68
C ALA A 450 11.81 1.88 9.27
N VAL A 451 11.83 3.04 8.63
CA VAL A 451 12.47 3.32 7.35
C VAL A 451 13.55 4.37 7.57
N LYS A 452 14.81 3.97 7.41
CA LYS A 452 15.94 4.92 7.50
C LYS A 452 16.02 5.73 6.21
N ILE A 453 16.13 7.06 6.36
CA ILE A 453 16.29 7.99 5.26
C ILE A 453 17.56 8.82 5.45
N SER A 454 18.26 9.13 4.36
CA SER A 454 19.45 9.97 4.37
C SER A 454 19.63 10.68 3.03
N SER A 455 20.42 11.76 3.03
CA SER A 455 20.95 12.38 1.82
C SER A 455 22.38 12.85 2.10
N GLU A 456 23.19 13.07 1.07
CA GLU A 456 24.55 13.62 1.22
C GLU A 456 24.56 14.91 2.05
N LYS A 457 23.57 15.80 1.83
CA LYS A 457 23.40 17.03 2.60
C LYS A 457 23.08 16.79 4.07
N SER A 458 22.38 15.69 4.42
CA SER A 458 22.05 15.38 5.81
C SER A 458 23.23 14.78 6.57
N GLU A 459 24.17 14.14 5.89
CA GLU A 459 25.36 13.54 6.50
C GLU A 459 26.32 14.58 7.08
N ASP A 460 26.39 15.78 6.48
CA ASP A 460 27.19 16.91 6.96
C ASP A 460 26.51 17.71 8.09
N GLN A 461 25.27 17.40 8.44
CA GLN A 461 24.53 18.12 9.48
C GLN A 461 24.80 17.57 10.88
N SER A 462 24.66 18.43 11.91
CA SER A 462 24.69 17.97 13.29
C SER A 462 23.52 17.00 13.58
N LYS A 463 23.71 16.09 14.56
CA LYS A 463 22.69 15.12 14.98
C LYS A 463 21.35 15.77 15.37
N PHE A 464 21.41 16.95 16.00
CA PHE A 464 20.23 17.74 16.37
C PHE A 464 19.50 18.29 15.13
N LYS A 465 20.24 18.81 14.15
CA LYS A 465 19.66 19.32 12.91
C LYS A 465 19.03 18.21 12.08
N ARG A 466 19.61 17.00 12.09
CA ARG A 466 19.01 15.81 11.46
C ARG A 466 17.65 15.42 12.05
N HIS A 467 17.39 15.77 13.32
CA HIS A 467 16.10 15.52 13.95
C HIS A 467 14.99 16.44 13.43
N SER A 468 15.30 17.61 12.89
CA SER A 468 14.30 18.60 12.51
C SER A 468 13.39 18.10 11.37
N ILE A 469 12.13 18.53 11.39
CA ILE A 469 11.18 18.23 10.32
C ILE A 469 11.59 18.86 8.98
N ASP A 470 12.33 19.98 9.00
CA ASP A 470 12.88 20.60 7.79
C ASP A 470 13.89 19.70 7.09
N THR A 471 14.79 19.05 7.84
CA THR A 471 15.72 18.08 7.29
C THR A 471 14.98 16.88 6.69
N VAL A 472 13.93 16.39 7.35
CA VAL A 472 13.07 15.34 6.81
C VAL A 472 12.45 15.77 5.47
N ILE A 473 11.86 16.97 5.42
CA ILE A 473 11.23 17.51 4.20
C ILE A 473 12.27 17.65 3.07
N ASP A 474 13.47 18.12 3.37
CA ASP A 474 14.54 18.31 2.37
C ASP A 474 15.06 16.98 1.81
N ILE A 475 15.06 15.90 2.61
CA ILE A 475 15.40 14.55 2.16
C ILE A 475 14.27 13.94 1.30
N LEU A 476 13.01 14.27 1.59
CA LEU A 476 11.84 13.69 0.94
C LEU A 476 11.39 14.45 -0.31
N LYS A 477 11.96 15.62 -0.60
CA LYS A 477 11.81 16.34 -1.88
C LYS A 477 12.56 15.67 -3.01
#